data_7559eef5b8400bfee9cce5af5c6b2cde
#
_entry.id   7559eef5b8400bfee9cce5af5c6b2cde
#
_cell.length_a   1.000
_cell.length_b   1.000
_cell.length_c   1.000
_cell.angle_alpha   90.00
_cell.angle_beta   90.00
_cell.angle_gamma   90.00
#
_symmetry.space_group_name_H-M   'P 1'
#
loop_
_entity.id
_entity.type
_entity.pdbx_description
1 polymer ?
#
loop_
_entity_poly.entity_id
_entity_poly.type
_entity_poly.pdbx_seq_one_letter_code
_entity_poly.pdbx_strand_id
1 'polypeptide(L)'
;MANEEVDRRAEILNAAVELFGTLGYYGTSLQKIADRVGLTKAGVLHYVGSKEGLLTAALDEVYDSETEDILTDIVREPRPLIADMWRRIVAVNARRPIQVHMFSTLSAEAIDPNHPAHEYFANHELHNADTALNIRWQVPEGVDTRRLLNA
;
A
#
# COMPACT_ATOMS: atom_id res chain seq x y z
N MET A 1 -13.24 17.75 -19.06
CA MET A 1 -14.23 16.97 -18.26
C MET A 1 -13.61 15.66 -17.75
N ALA A 2 -13.27 14.68 -18.58
CA ALA A 2 -12.64 13.44 -18.07
C ALA A 2 -11.30 13.67 -17.32
N ASN A 3 -10.48 14.61 -17.76
CA ASN A 3 -9.19 14.92 -17.12
C ASN A 3 -9.37 15.62 -15.77
N GLU A 4 -10.36 16.50 -15.62
CA GLU A 4 -10.69 17.17 -14.35
C GLU A 4 -11.24 16.18 -13.31
N GLU A 5 -11.97 15.17 -13.75
CA GLU A 5 -12.54 14.12 -12.89
C GLU A 5 -11.45 13.19 -12.34
N VAL A 6 -10.48 12.84 -13.17
CA VAL A 6 -9.29 12.07 -12.77
C VAL A 6 -8.43 12.87 -11.81
N ASP A 7 -8.19 14.17 -12.06
CA ASP A 7 -7.41 15.04 -11.19
C ASP A 7 -8.08 15.21 -9.81
N ARG A 8 -9.41 15.35 -9.76
CA ARG A 8 -10.15 15.46 -8.48
C ARG A 8 -10.12 14.18 -7.66
N ARG A 9 -10.24 13.03 -8.32
CA ARG A 9 -10.12 11.74 -7.63
C ARG A 9 -8.72 11.57 -7.03
N ALA A 10 -7.67 11.95 -7.76
CA ALA A 10 -6.30 11.91 -7.26
C ALA A 10 -6.08 12.85 -6.06
N GLU A 11 -6.65 14.07 -6.08
CA GLU A 11 -6.61 14.99 -4.92
C GLU A 11 -7.26 14.37 -3.69
N ILE A 12 -8.43 13.73 -3.84
CA ILE A 12 -9.13 13.06 -2.74
C ILE A 12 -8.30 11.91 -2.19
N LEU A 13 -7.70 11.08 -3.06
CA LEU A 13 -6.84 9.97 -2.66
C LEU A 13 -5.62 10.47 -1.88
N ASN A 14 -4.94 11.49 -2.36
CA ASN A 14 -3.77 12.07 -1.68
C ASN A 14 -4.14 12.62 -0.29
N ALA A 15 -5.26 13.33 -0.17
CA ALA A 15 -5.75 13.81 1.12
C ALA A 15 -6.10 12.66 2.07
N ALA A 16 -6.67 11.57 1.56
CA ALA A 16 -6.98 10.38 2.34
C ALA A 16 -5.71 9.69 2.84
N VAL A 17 -4.69 9.53 2.00
CA VAL A 17 -3.38 8.95 2.36
C VAL A 17 -2.74 9.72 3.52
N GLU A 18 -2.71 11.06 3.45
CA GLU A 18 -2.19 11.91 4.52
C GLU A 18 -2.99 11.74 5.83
N LEU A 19 -4.32 11.77 5.74
CA LEU A 19 -5.19 11.70 6.91
C LEU A 19 -5.22 10.29 7.53
N PHE A 20 -5.23 9.23 6.73
CA PHE A 20 -5.12 7.87 7.23
C PHE A 20 -3.77 7.63 7.92
N GLY A 21 -2.68 8.19 7.37
CA GLY A 21 -1.37 8.10 7.99
C GLY A 21 -1.32 8.80 9.37
N THR A 22 -1.90 10.00 9.49
CA THR A 22 -1.77 10.82 10.70
C THR A 22 -2.83 10.54 11.76
N LEU A 23 -4.04 10.15 11.37
CA LEU A 23 -5.20 9.99 12.26
C LEU A 23 -5.71 8.56 12.33
N GLY A 24 -5.18 7.66 11.52
CA GLY A 24 -5.70 6.31 11.34
C GLY A 24 -7.03 6.28 10.58
N TYR A 25 -7.55 5.07 10.38
CA TYR A 25 -8.83 4.89 9.71
C TYR A 25 -9.97 5.50 10.51
N TYR A 26 -10.10 5.14 11.78
CA TYR A 26 -11.22 5.60 12.62
C TYR A 26 -11.17 7.10 12.93
N GLY A 27 -9.97 7.67 13.04
CA GLY A 27 -9.77 9.11 13.25
C GLY A 27 -10.06 9.99 12.02
N THR A 28 -10.07 9.39 10.83
CA THR A 28 -10.36 10.05 9.56
C THR A 28 -11.84 9.96 9.22
N SER A 29 -12.47 11.07 8.84
CA SER A 29 -13.85 11.10 8.34
C SER A 29 -13.90 11.64 6.92
N LEU A 30 -14.94 11.25 6.16
CA LEU A 30 -15.17 11.81 4.82
C LEU A 30 -15.34 13.34 4.84
N GLN A 31 -15.84 13.91 5.96
CA GLN A 31 -15.93 15.35 6.11
C GLN A 31 -14.55 16.00 6.21
N LYS A 32 -13.62 15.43 7.00
CA LYS A 32 -12.23 15.94 7.09
C LYS A 32 -11.53 15.91 5.73
N ILE A 33 -11.78 14.85 4.93
CA ILE A 33 -11.24 14.74 3.57
C ILE A 33 -11.86 15.82 2.68
N ALA A 34 -13.18 15.98 2.72
CA ALA A 34 -13.92 16.99 1.97
C ALA A 34 -13.41 18.41 2.28
N ASP A 35 -13.24 18.72 3.56
CA ASP A 35 -12.72 20.02 4.01
C ASP A 35 -11.29 20.26 3.48
N ARG A 36 -10.46 19.20 3.43
CA ARG A 36 -9.07 19.27 2.95
C ARG A 36 -8.98 19.59 1.46
N VAL A 37 -9.91 19.07 0.65
CA VAL A 37 -9.90 19.24 -0.82
C VAL A 37 -10.90 20.27 -1.33
N GLY A 38 -11.58 21.01 -0.44
CA GLY A 38 -12.55 22.04 -0.78
C GLY A 38 -13.83 21.51 -1.45
N LEU A 39 -14.25 20.31 -1.07
CA LEU A 39 -15.48 19.67 -1.54
C LEU A 39 -16.51 19.51 -0.41
N THR A 40 -17.72 19.11 -0.79
CA THR A 40 -18.71 18.60 0.17
C THR A 40 -18.49 17.11 0.41
N LYS A 41 -18.96 16.59 1.55
CA LYS A 41 -18.97 15.14 1.82
C LYS A 41 -19.65 14.35 0.70
N ALA A 42 -20.77 14.87 0.16
CA ALA A 42 -21.48 14.26 -0.96
C ALA A 42 -20.62 14.27 -2.25
N GLY A 43 -19.87 15.36 -2.47
CA GLY A 43 -18.90 15.44 -3.56
C GLY A 43 -17.81 14.39 -3.47
N VAL A 44 -17.22 14.19 -2.28
CA VAL A 44 -16.22 13.12 -2.08
C VAL A 44 -16.83 11.74 -2.34
N LEU A 45 -18.02 11.46 -1.79
CA LEU A 45 -18.72 10.19 -2.01
C LEU A 45 -19.02 9.91 -3.48
N HIS A 46 -19.27 10.95 -4.26
CA HIS A 46 -19.48 10.81 -5.71
C HIS A 46 -18.26 10.18 -6.41
N TYR A 47 -17.03 10.54 -5.99
CA TYR A 47 -15.79 10.03 -6.59
C TYR A 47 -15.35 8.66 -6.05
N VAL A 48 -15.64 8.35 -4.80
CA VAL A 48 -15.06 7.19 -4.10
C VAL A 48 -16.07 6.19 -3.56
N GLY A 49 -17.36 6.48 -3.65
CA GLY A 49 -18.45 5.61 -3.24
C GLY A 49 -18.62 5.49 -1.74
N SER A 50 -17.58 5.08 -1.01
CA SER A 50 -17.58 4.90 0.44
C SER A 50 -16.22 5.22 1.07
N LYS A 51 -16.17 5.28 2.40
CA LYS A 51 -14.90 5.43 3.13
C LYS A 51 -14.04 4.15 3.01
N GLU A 52 -14.68 2.99 3.00
CA GLU A 52 -14.03 1.71 2.78
C GLU A 52 -13.46 1.61 1.36
N GLY A 53 -14.22 2.03 0.34
CA GLY A 53 -13.73 2.11 -1.04
C GLY A 53 -12.54 3.06 -1.18
N LEU A 54 -12.55 4.17 -0.46
CA LEU A 54 -11.43 5.10 -0.42
C LEU A 54 -10.20 4.50 0.27
N LEU A 55 -10.38 3.72 1.35
CA LEU A 55 -9.30 3.00 2.02
C LEU A 55 -8.66 1.97 1.08
N THR A 56 -9.47 1.16 0.40
CA THR A 56 -8.99 0.18 -0.58
C THR A 56 -8.20 0.86 -1.70
N ALA A 57 -8.74 1.93 -2.29
CA ALA A 57 -8.05 2.68 -3.34
C ALA A 57 -6.73 3.32 -2.86
N ALA A 58 -6.66 3.78 -1.62
CA ALA A 58 -5.42 4.33 -1.04
C ALA A 58 -4.34 3.26 -0.87
N LEU A 59 -4.71 2.05 -0.50
CA LEU A 59 -3.79 0.92 -0.36
C LEU A 59 -3.38 0.37 -1.73
N ASP A 60 -4.31 -0.01 -2.58
CA ASP A 60 -4.04 -0.67 -3.86
C ASP A 60 -3.39 0.28 -4.88
N GLU A 61 -3.99 1.45 -5.11
CA GLU A 61 -3.58 2.34 -6.21
C GLU A 61 -2.40 3.24 -5.83
N VAL A 62 -2.27 3.62 -4.54
CA VAL A 62 -1.25 4.58 -4.11
C VAL A 62 -0.05 3.91 -3.45
N TYR A 63 -0.25 2.81 -2.71
CA TYR A 63 0.86 2.13 -2.04
C TYR A 63 1.40 0.96 -2.86
N ASP A 64 0.55 0.03 -3.30
CA ASP A 64 1.00 -1.22 -3.92
C ASP A 64 1.58 -1.05 -5.32
N SER A 65 1.06 -0.11 -6.12
CA SER A 65 1.43 0.03 -7.54
C SER A 65 2.95 0.06 -7.80
N GLU A 66 3.71 0.81 -7.02
CA GLU A 66 5.17 0.90 -7.20
C GLU A 66 5.93 -0.30 -6.60
N THR A 67 5.36 -0.97 -5.60
CA THR A 67 5.97 -2.16 -4.98
C THR A 67 5.79 -3.39 -5.87
N GLU A 68 4.63 -3.53 -6.51
CA GLU A 68 4.36 -4.58 -7.49
C GLU A 68 5.30 -4.52 -8.70
N ASP A 69 5.64 -3.31 -9.18
CA ASP A 69 6.61 -3.13 -10.26
C ASP A 69 7.98 -3.70 -9.89
N ILE A 70 8.44 -3.45 -8.65
CA ILE A 70 9.72 -3.99 -8.16
C ILE A 70 9.69 -5.52 -8.13
N LEU A 71 8.63 -6.12 -7.59
CA LEU A 71 8.49 -7.58 -7.51
C LEU A 71 8.40 -8.20 -8.91
N THR A 72 7.67 -7.56 -9.81
CA THR A 72 7.55 -7.99 -11.21
C THR A 72 8.90 -7.98 -11.91
N ASP A 73 9.72 -6.98 -11.70
CA ASP A 73 11.07 -6.91 -12.28
C ASP A 73 12.01 -7.95 -11.68
N ILE A 74 11.97 -8.13 -10.36
CA ILE A 74 12.78 -9.15 -9.67
C ILE A 74 12.44 -10.57 -10.16
N VAL A 75 11.15 -10.89 -10.33
CA VAL A 75 10.73 -12.22 -10.83
C VAL A 75 11.27 -12.53 -12.23
N ARG A 76 11.51 -11.52 -13.05
CA ARG A 76 12.07 -11.67 -14.40
C ARG A 76 13.58 -11.95 -14.40
N GLU A 77 14.27 -11.65 -13.31
CA GLU A 77 15.72 -11.92 -13.20
C GLU A 77 15.96 -13.43 -13.02
N PRO A 78 16.96 -14.02 -13.70
CA PRO A 78 17.19 -15.46 -13.65
C PRO A 78 17.56 -15.98 -12.25
N ARG A 79 18.30 -15.20 -11.48
CA ARG A 79 18.73 -15.49 -10.10
C ARG A 79 18.96 -14.19 -9.35
N PRO A 80 17.91 -13.51 -8.87
CA PRO A 80 18.05 -12.25 -8.17
C PRO A 80 18.65 -12.44 -6.78
N LEU A 81 19.26 -11.37 -6.26
CA LEU A 81 19.71 -11.28 -4.87
C LEU A 81 18.57 -10.74 -3.98
N ILE A 82 18.30 -11.40 -2.87
CA ILE A 82 17.33 -10.89 -1.87
C ILE A 82 17.70 -9.48 -1.42
N ALA A 83 19.00 -9.22 -1.24
CA ALA A 83 19.48 -7.90 -0.86
C ALA A 83 19.17 -6.80 -1.90
N ASP A 84 19.13 -7.14 -3.19
CA ASP A 84 18.81 -6.16 -4.24
C ASP A 84 17.30 -5.83 -4.26
N MET A 85 16.45 -6.81 -4.02
CA MET A 85 15.01 -6.58 -3.80
C MET A 85 14.79 -5.59 -2.64
N TRP A 86 15.37 -5.87 -1.49
CA TRP A 86 15.22 -4.99 -0.31
C TRP A 86 15.79 -3.59 -0.55
N ARG A 87 16.93 -3.46 -1.23
CA ARG A 87 17.50 -2.14 -1.59
C ARG A 87 16.55 -1.34 -2.47
N ARG A 88 15.90 -1.99 -3.46
CA ARG A 88 14.91 -1.32 -4.33
C ARG A 88 13.68 -0.90 -3.55
N ILE A 89 13.12 -1.76 -2.72
CA ILE A 89 11.97 -1.44 -1.86
C ILE A 89 12.29 -0.27 -0.92
N VAL A 90 13.44 -0.32 -0.23
CA VAL A 90 13.87 0.78 0.65
C VAL A 90 14.09 2.07 -0.12
N ALA A 91 14.68 2.03 -1.31
CA ALA A 91 14.91 3.21 -2.13
C ALA A 91 13.60 3.85 -2.61
N VAL A 92 12.59 3.07 -2.97
CA VAL A 92 11.25 3.57 -3.32
C VAL A 92 10.59 4.16 -2.09
N ASN A 93 10.54 3.43 -0.98
CA ASN A 93 9.89 3.87 0.25
C ASN A 93 10.52 5.15 0.85
N ALA A 94 11.84 5.33 0.70
CA ALA A 94 12.52 6.55 1.12
C ALA A 94 12.05 7.82 0.38
N ARG A 95 11.48 7.68 -0.81
CA ARG A 95 10.96 8.79 -1.62
C ARG A 95 9.49 9.09 -1.36
N ARG A 96 8.77 8.24 -0.63
CA ARG A 96 7.33 8.37 -0.37
C ARG A 96 6.98 8.16 1.11
N PRO A 97 7.50 9.00 2.00
CA PRO A 97 7.33 8.83 3.44
C PRO A 97 5.86 8.91 3.90
N ILE A 98 5.03 9.66 3.17
CA ILE A 98 3.59 9.81 3.50
C ILE A 98 2.85 8.49 3.28
N GLN A 99 3.11 7.82 2.16
CA GLN A 99 2.51 6.51 1.85
C GLN A 99 2.99 5.42 2.82
N VAL A 100 4.28 5.42 3.14
CA VAL A 100 4.85 4.51 4.15
C VAL A 100 4.24 4.75 5.53
N HIS A 101 4.03 6.02 5.91
CA HIS A 101 3.37 6.37 7.16
C HIS A 101 1.93 5.85 7.20
N MET A 102 1.15 6.06 6.13
CA MET A 102 -0.20 5.52 6.01
C MET A 102 -0.21 4.00 6.15
N PHE A 103 0.63 3.30 5.39
CA PHE A 103 0.72 1.84 5.43
C PHE A 103 1.05 1.33 6.83
N SER A 104 2.05 1.92 7.50
CA SER A 104 2.46 1.52 8.85
C SER A 104 1.36 1.76 9.88
N THR A 105 0.65 2.89 9.81
CA THR A 105 -0.46 3.21 10.71
C THR A 105 -1.61 2.22 10.52
N LEU A 106 -2.03 2.01 9.27
CA LEU A 106 -3.15 1.12 8.95
C LEU A 106 -2.83 -0.34 9.24
N SER A 107 -1.57 -0.80 9.02
CA SER A 107 -1.18 -2.17 9.34
C SER A 107 -1.24 -2.43 10.84
N ALA A 108 -0.88 -1.46 11.66
CA ALA A 108 -0.99 -1.56 13.12
C ALA A 108 -2.46 -1.58 13.59
N GLU A 109 -3.34 -0.75 13.01
CA GLU A 109 -4.78 -0.78 13.30
C GLU A 109 -5.45 -2.08 12.84
N ALA A 110 -5.01 -2.61 11.68
CA ALA A 110 -5.57 -3.81 11.06
C ALA A 110 -5.24 -5.14 11.79
N ILE A 111 -4.48 -5.10 12.89
CA ILE A 111 -4.34 -6.21 13.83
C ILE A 111 -5.72 -6.58 14.42
N ASP A 112 -6.61 -5.60 14.60
CA ASP A 112 -8.00 -5.85 14.98
C ASP A 112 -8.73 -6.54 13.81
N PRO A 113 -9.29 -7.77 14.03
CA PRO A 113 -10.04 -8.49 12.99
C PRO A 113 -11.28 -7.75 12.47
N ASN A 114 -11.80 -6.77 13.21
CA ASN A 114 -12.94 -5.96 12.79
C ASN A 114 -12.54 -4.72 11.97
N HIS A 115 -11.24 -4.46 11.82
CA HIS A 115 -10.78 -3.33 11.02
C HIS A 115 -11.02 -3.57 9.52
N PRO A 116 -11.53 -2.58 8.76
CA PRO A 116 -11.84 -2.76 7.34
C PRO A 116 -10.64 -3.18 6.46
N ALA A 117 -9.41 -2.88 6.87
CA ALA A 117 -8.20 -3.30 6.17
C ALA A 117 -7.60 -4.63 6.68
N HIS A 118 -8.26 -5.34 7.63
CA HIS A 118 -7.71 -6.57 8.19
C HIS A 118 -7.44 -7.63 7.12
N GLU A 119 -8.43 -7.92 6.28
CA GLU A 119 -8.30 -8.90 5.19
C GLU A 119 -7.26 -8.48 4.15
N TYR A 120 -7.18 -7.18 3.84
CA TYR A 120 -6.17 -6.66 2.93
C TYR A 120 -4.76 -6.99 3.42
N PHE A 121 -4.42 -6.65 4.68
CA PHE A 121 -3.08 -6.90 5.22
C PHE A 121 -2.78 -8.39 5.35
N ALA A 122 -3.73 -9.20 5.80
CA ALA A 122 -3.57 -10.65 5.88
C ALA A 122 -3.28 -11.28 4.52
N ASN A 123 -4.02 -10.88 3.48
CA ASN A 123 -3.81 -11.36 2.12
C ASN A 123 -2.52 -10.84 1.50
N HIS A 124 -2.16 -9.59 1.76
CA HIS A 124 -0.93 -8.97 1.27
C HIS A 124 0.31 -9.69 1.81
N GLU A 125 0.37 -10.01 3.11
CA GLU A 125 1.46 -10.79 3.68
C GLU A 125 1.57 -12.19 3.07
N LEU A 126 0.45 -12.90 2.91
CA LEU A 126 0.42 -14.24 2.31
C LEU A 126 0.87 -14.21 0.85
N HIS A 127 0.40 -13.24 0.06
CA HIS A 127 0.77 -13.10 -1.34
C HIS A 127 2.26 -12.79 -1.51
N ASN A 128 2.79 -11.87 -0.70
CA ASN A 128 4.20 -11.51 -0.73
C ASN A 128 5.10 -12.68 -0.32
N ALA A 129 4.71 -13.44 0.71
CA ALA A 129 5.44 -14.63 1.13
C ALA A 129 5.44 -15.72 0.05
N ASP A 130 4.29 -16.00 -0.57
CA ASP A 130 4.17 -16.98 -1.64
C ASP A 130 4.99 -16.56 -2.88
N THR A 131 4.90 -15.32 -3.29
CA THR A 131 5.70 -14.78 -4.39
C THR A 131 7.19 -14.91 -4.11
N ALA A 132 7.64 -14.53 -2.92
CA ALA A 132 9.05 -14.62 -2.53
C ALA A 132 9.56 -16.06 -2.49
N LEU A 133 8.75 -17.02 -2.04
CA LEU A 133 9.11 -18.44 -2.00
C LEU A 133 9.24 -19.08 -3.39
N ASN A 134 8.56 -18.54 -4.40
CA ASN A 134 8.59 -19.02 -5.78
C ASN A 134 9.75 -18.44 -6.61
N ILE A 135 10.47 -17.43 -6.11
CA ILE A 135 11.63 -16.85 -6.78
C ILE A 135 12.87 -17.74 -6.59
N ARG A 136 13.63 -17.94 -7.64
CA ARG A 136 14.91 -18.68 -7.60
C ARG A 136 16.05 -17.76 -7.16
N TRP A 137 16.09 -17.46 -5.87
CA TRP A 137 17.08 -16.57 -5.29
C TRP A 137 18.53 -17.06 -5.48
N GLN A 138 19.46 -16.12 -5.64
CA GLN A 138 20.88 -16.39 -5.50
C GLN A 138 21.22 -16.42 -4.00
N VAL A 139 21.41 -17.62 -3.46
CA VAL A 139 21.82 -17.84 -2.06
C VAL A 139 23.11 -18.63 -2.01
N PRO A 140 23.96 -18.48 -0.96
CA PRO A 140 25.12 -19.33 -0.75
C PRO A 140 24.75 -20.81 -0.62
N GLU A 141 25.70 -21.68 -0.94
CA GLU A 141 25.51 -23.12 -0.81
C GLU A 141 25.20 -23.51 0.65
N GLY A 142 24.20 -24.36 0.85
CA GLY A 142 23.77 -24.80 2.17
C GLY A 142 22.79 -23.85 2.89
N VAL A 143 22.42 -22.72 2.30
CA VAL A 143 21.41 -21.81 2.85
C VAL A 143 20.00 -22.26 2.41
N ASP A 144 19.13 -22.48 3.40
CA ASP A 144 17.71 -22.73 3.18
C ASP A 144 16.97 -21.39 2.97
N THR A 145 16.50 -21.17 1.74
CA THR A 145 15.80 -19.95 1.34
C THR A 145 14.53 -19.72 2.18
N ARG A 146 13.80 -20.78 2.54
CA ARG A 146 12.60 -20.66 3.39
C ARG A 146 12.94 -20.11 4.77
N ARG A 147 14.02 -20.58 5.38
CA ARG A 147 14.47 -20.07 6.67
C ARG A 147 14.92 -18.62 6.59
N LEU A 148 15.55 -18.23 5.47
CA LEU A 148 16.02 -16.87 5.26
C LEU A 148 14.87 -15.88 5.07
N LEU A 149 13.77 -16.29 4.43
CA LEU A 149 12.61 -15.43 4.17
C LEU A 149 11.65 -15.33 5.37
N ASN A 150 11.70 -16.30 6.30
CA ASN A 150 10.86 -16.36 7.49
C ASN A 150 11.58 -15.87 8.77
N ALA A 151 12.78 -15.35 8.64
CA ALA A 151 13.57 -14.81 9.75
C ALA A 151 13.33 -13.31 9.93
#